data_74348ca70ec6818070eb9f795b278d09
#
_entry.id   74348ca70ec6818070eb9f795b278d09
#
_cell.length_a   1.000
_cell.length_b   1.000
_cell.length_c   1.000
_cell.angle_alpha   90.00
_cell.angle_beta   90.00
_cell.angle_gamma   90.00
#
_symmetry.space_group_name_H-M   'P 1'
#
loop_
_entity.id
_entity.type
_entity.pdbx_description
1 polymer ?
#
loop_
_entity_poly.entity_id
_entity_poly.type
_entity_poly.pdbx_seq_one_letter_code
_entity_poly.pdbx_strand_id
1 'polypeptide(L)'
;MESRLTPQVVSTWFDDTEILELTDEKLVLYSPSSFRKDIIVRRCTGYIKEAMQEIFQLNVDVVVLDDTEIEAYRGKSQKPEFIEFNPQFTFDNFVVGSSNRFAHAAAVSVANNPAETYNPLFIYGPSGLGKTHLLYAIASVVHKNHPSYNIVYIKGDQFTNELIAALQEGRNNEFRYKYRNADLFLVDDIQFIAGKESDRKSTRLNSSHSARSR
;
A
#
# COMPACT_ATOMS: atom_id res chain seq x y z
N MET A 1 22.53 -17.42 23.31
CA MET A 1 22.07 -16.05 23.64
C MET A 1 20.66 -16.18 24.20
N GLU A 2 20.51 -15.96 25.51
CA GLU A 2 19.22 -16.03 26.14
C GLU A 2 18.34 -14.89 25.61
N SER A 3 17.17 -15.25 25.09
CA SER A 3 16.12 -14.31 24.71
C SER A 3 15.74 -13.49 25.94
N ARG A 4 16.02 -12.21 25.95
CA ARG A 4 15.77 -11.30 27.11
C ARG A 4 14.28 -11.14 27.42
N LEU A 5 13.41 -11.49 26.48
CA LEU A 5 11.97 -11.65 26.69
C LEU A 5 11.61 -13.11 26.50
N THR A 6 10.94 -13.70 27.51
CA THR A 6 10.46 -15.08 27.38
C THR A 6 9.34 -15.14 26.32
N PRO A 7 9.17 -16.27 25.60
CA PRO A 7 8.07 -16.45 24.64
C PRO A 7 6.69 -16.14 25.23
N GLN A 8 6.50 -16.43 26.53
CA GLN A 8 5.28 -16.11 27.26
C GLN A 8 5.04 -14.61 27.41
N VAL A 9 6.08 -13.81 27.65
CA VAL A 9 5.97 -12.35 27.72
C VAL A 9 5.63 -11.75 26.35
N VAL A 10 6.25 -12.28 25.30
CA VAL A 10 5.96 -11.83 23.92
C VAL A 10 4.50 -12.15 23.56
N SER A 11 4.04 -13.40 23.75
CA SER A 11 2.66 -13.77 23.44
C SER A 11 1.63 -13.04 24.30
N THR A 12 1.95 -12.70 25.54
CA THR A 12 0.99 -12.03 26.43
C THR A 12 0.78 -10.55 26.09
N TRP A 13 1.86 -9.85 25.69
CA TRP A 13 1.81 -8.39 25.54
C TRP A 13 1.79 -7.93 24.10
N PHE A 14 2.27 -8.75 23.14
CA PHE A 14 2.42 -8.37 21.74
C PHE A 14 1.50 -9.13 20.78
N ASP A 15 0.64 -10.04 21.27
CA ASP A 15 -0.20 -10.91 20.41
C ASP A 15 -1.12 -10.10 19.47
N ASP A 16 -1.67 -8.97 19.96
CA ASP A 16 -2.51 -8.05 19.19
C ASP A 16 -1.76 -6.75 18.81
N THR A 17 -0.43 -6.76 18.84
CA THR A 17 0.36 -5.57 18.52
C THR A 17 0.75 -5.57 17.05
N GLU A 18 0.48 -4.46 16.35
CA GLU A 18 0.83 -4.28 14.94
C GLU A 18 1.96 -3.26 14.80
N ILE A 19 2.85 -3.50 13.83
CA ILE A 19 3.86 -2.52 13.44
C ILE A 19 3.22 -1.58 12.41
N LEU A 20 3.08 -0.30 12.78
CA LEU A 20 2.53 0.73 11.90
C LEU A 20 3.61 1.37 11.01
N GLU A 21 4.79 1.60 11.55
CA GLU A 21 5.89 2.25 10.83
C GLU A 21 7.22 1.73 11.38
N LEU A 22 8.16 1.50 10.47
CA LEU A 22 9.54 1.21 10.79
C LEU A 22 10.44 1.99 9.83
N THR A 23 11.22 2.91 10.39
CA THR A 23 12.26 3.68 9.70
C THR A 23 13.60 3.50 10.41
N ASP A 24 14.67 4.07 9.86
CA ASP A 24 16.00 4.02 10.47
C ASP A 24 16.05 4.73 11.85
N GLU A 25 15.08 5.61 12.12
CA GLU A 25 15.05 6.44 13.34
C GLU A 25 13.87 6.11 14.26
N LYS A 26 12.82 5.44 13.75
CA LYS A 26 11.56 5.30 14.49
C LYS A 26 10.88 3.96 14.24
N LEU A 27 10.37 3.36 15.32
CA LEU A 27 9.46 2.22 15.30
C LEU A 27 8.13 2.62 15.95
N VAL A 28 7.04 2.55 15.20
CA VAL A 28 5.69 2.82 15.71
C VAL A 28 4.91 1.53 15.79
N LEU A 29 4.43 1.23 16.99
CA LEU A 29 3.62 0.07 17.29
C LEU A 29 2.19 0.53 17.63
N TYR A 30 1.22 -0.28 17.28
CA TYR A 30 -0.17 -0.11 17.69
C TYR A 30 -0.58 -1.26 18.61
N SER A 31 -1.23 -0.93 19.69
CA SER A 31 -1.86 -1.89 20.59
C SER A 31 -3.27 -1.41 20.92
N PRO A 32 -4.34 -2.21 20.64
CA PRO A 32 -5.72 -1.79 20.86
C PRO A 32 -6.08 -1.55 22.33
N SER A 33 -5.22 -2.00 23.25
CA SER A 33 -5.43 -1.85 24.70
C SER A 33 -4.48 -0.81 25.31
N SER A 34 -5.01 0.28 25.84
CA SER A 34 -4.25 1.30 26.57
C SER A 34 -3.46 0.70 27.75
N PHE A 35 -3.99 -0.33 28.39
CA PHE A 35 -3.28 -1.04 29.46
C PHE A 35 -2.04 -1.79 28.93
N ARG A 36 -2.18 -2.51 27.80
CA ARG A 36 -1.04 -3.19 27.17
C ARG A 36 0.00 -2.18 26.68
N LYS A 37 -0.44 -1.09 26.06
CA LYS A 37 0.43 0.02 25.65
C LYS A 37 1.29 0.50 26.82
N ASP A 38 0.68 0.79 27.98
CA ASP A 38 1.40 1.26 29.15
C ASP A 38 2.48 0.27 29.62
N ILE A 39 2.19 -1.03 29.57
CA ILE A 39 3.16 -2.07 29.91
C ILE A 39 4.29 -2.14 28.89
N ILE A 40 3.96 -2.13 27.59
CA ILE A 40 4.96 -2.14 26.52
C ILE A 40 5.88 -0.93 26.65
N VAL A 41 5.31 0.27 26.82
CA VAL A 41 6.09 1.51 26.97
C VAL A 41 7.01 1.45 28.19
N ARG A 42 6.51 1.04 29.34
CA ARG A 42 7.27 1.10 30.61
C ARG A 42 8.27 -0.04 30.76
N ARG A 43 7.99 -1.22 30.21
CA ARG A 43 8.78 -2.43 30.51
C ARG A 43 9.49 -3.02 29.29
N CYS A 44 8.95 -2.83 28.09
CA CYS A 44 9.45 -3.52 26.90
C CYS A 44 10.24 -2.63 25.95
N THR A 45 10.09 -1.30 26.01
CA THR A 45 10.77 -0.35 25.08
C THR A 45 12.29 -0.53 25.04
N GLY A 46 12.92 -0.73 26.21
CA GLY A 46 14.37 -0.96 26.30
C GLY A 46 14.80 -2.23 25.55
N TYR A 47 14.08 -3.33 25.76
CA TYR A 47 14.35 -4.61 25.08
C TYR A 47 14.11 -4.53 23.57
N ILE A 48 13.08 -3.77 23.15
CA ILE A 48 12.80 -3.54 21.71
C ILE A 48 13.95 -2.78 21.07
N LYS A 49 14.41 -1.67 21.69
CA LYS A 49 15.55 -0.87 21.20
C LYS A 49 16.83 -1.71 21.10
N GLU A 50 17.13 -2.49 22.11
CA GLU A 50 18.28 -3.40 22.12
C GLU A 50 18.18 -4.45 21.00
N ALA A 51 17.01 -5.06 20.83
CA ALA A 51 16.78 -6.04 19.76
C ALA A 51 16.90 -5.42 18.35
N MET A 52 16.38 -4.20 18.17
CA MET A 52 16.53 -3.47 16.91
C MET A 52 17.99 -3.15 16.59
N GLN A 53 18.75 -2.78 17.62
CA GLN A 53 20.19 -2.52 17.46
C GLN A 53 20.98 -3.80 17.18
N GLU A 54 20.68 -4.93 17.84
CA GLU A 54 21.40 -6.19 17.65
C GLU A 54 21.09 -6.85 16.29
N ILE A 55 19.83 -6.84 15.87
CA ILE A 55 19.38 -7.59 14.68
C ILE A 55 19.50 -6.75 13.40
N PHE A 56 19.11 -5.49 13.46
CA PHE A 56 19.00 -4.61 12.29
C PHE A 56 20.05 -3.49 12.28
N GLN A 57 20.85 -3.34 13.35
CA GLN A 57 21.81 -2.25 13.54
C GLN A 57 21.16 -0.86 13.51
N LEU A 58 19.87 -0.77 13.85
CA LEU A 58 19.08 0.45 13.87
C LEU A 58 18.92 0.97 15.30
N ASN A 59 19.13 2.28 15.48
CA ASN A 59 18.86 2.95 16.75
C ASN A 59 17.55 3.72 16.65
N VAL A 60 16.45 3.03 16.91
CA VAL A 60 15.11 3.56 16.69
C VAL A 60 14.47 4.13 17.96
N ASP A 61 13.66 5.17 17.79
CA ASP A 61 12.75 5.62 18.83
C ASP A 61 11.45 4.81 18.77
N VAL A 62 11.03 4.24 19.92
CA VAL A 62 9.86 3.37 19.96
C VAL A 62 8.67 4.16 20.47
N VAL A 63 7.63 4.26 19.64
CA VAL A 63 6.35 4.88 19.97
C VAL A 63 5.28 3.80 19.95
N VAL A 64 4.44 3.74 20.98
CA VAL A 64 3.31 2.82 21.05
C VAL A 64 2.02 3.62 21.11
N LEU A 65 1.10 3.36 20.18
CA LEU A 65 -0.18 4.04 20.06
C LEU A 65 -1.31 3.10 20.47
N ASP A 66 -2.38 3.65 21.05
CA ASP A 66 -3.63 2.95 21.30
C ASP A 66 -4.77 3.45 20.41
N ASP A 67 -6.00 2.92 20.61
CA ASP A 67 -7.19 3.29 19.86
C ASP A 67 -7.48 4.80 19.86
N THR A 68 -7.11 5.50 20.92
CA THR A 68 -7.39 6.95 21.04
C THR A 68 -6.41 7.80 20.27
N GLU A 69 -5.21 7.30 20.01
CA GLU A 69 -4.11 8.02 19.37
C GLU A 69 -3.90 7.63 17.91
N ILE A 70 -4.37 6.42 17.52
CA ILE A 70 -4.13 5.87 16.19
C ILE A 70 -4.76 6.73 15.08
N GLU A 71 -5.97 7.28 15.31
CA GLU A 71 -6.61 8.14 14.32
C GLU A 71 -5.85 9.45 14.12
N ALA A 72 -5.39 10.07 15.21
CA ALA A 72 -4.56 11.27 15.14
C ALA A 72 -3.19 11.01 14.50
N TYR A 73 -2.65 9.82 14.70
CA TYR A 73 -1.40 9.38 14.08
C TYR A 73 -1.59 9.10 12.58
N ARG A 74 -2.61 8.35 12.20
CA ARG A 74 -2.97 8.10 10.79
C ARG A 74 -3.20 9.41 10.04
N GLY A 75 -3.83 10.41 10.66
CA GLY A 75 -3.99 11.74 10.08
C GLY A 75 -2.70 12.55 9.95
N LYS A 76 -1.63 12.22 10.72
CA LYS A 76 -0.34 12.91 10.67
C LYS A 76 0.72 12.18 9.85
N SER A 77 0.71 10.86 9.87
CA SER A 77 1.74 10.03 9.20
C SER A 77 1.48 9.83 7.71
N GLN A 78 0.24 10.00 7.31
CA GLN A 78 -0.14 10.04 5.91
C GLN A 78 -0.32 11.52 5.52
N LYS A 79 0.79 12.24 5.25
CA LYS A 79 0.67 13.21 4.15
C LYS A 79 0.40 12.32 2.94
N PRO A 80 -0.82 12.38 2.35
CA PRO A 80 -1.07 11.68 1.11
C PRO A 80 0.08 12.07 0.18
N GLU A 81 0.73 11.10 -0.44
CA GLU A 81 1.63 11.37 -1.56
C GLU A 81 0.75 12.19 -2.50
N PHE A 82 1.02 13.50 -2.59
CA PHE A 82 0.14 14.45 -3.25
C PHE A 82 0.14 14.05 -4.72
N ILE A 83 -0.88 13.31 -5.12
CA ILE A 83 -1.09 13.02 -6.54
C ILE A 83 -1.40 14.39 -7.13
N GLU A 84 -0.49 14.95 -7.91
CA GLU A 84 -0.78 16.13 -8.71
C GLU A 84 -1.89 15.75 -9.69
N PHE A 85 -3.13 15.99 -9.25
CA PHE A 85 -4.29 15.77 -10.10
C PHE A 85 -4.21 16.78 -11.25
N ASN A 86 -4.18 16.27 -12.47
CA ASN A 86 -4.36 17.15 -13.62
C ASN A 86 -5.77 17.78 -13.53
N PRO A 87 -5.87 19.11 -13.34
CA PRO A 87 -7.15 19.76 -13.11
C PRO A 87 -8.12 19.66 -14.29
N GLN A 88 -7.64 19.22 -15.44
CA GLN A 88 -8.47 18.99 -16.63
C GLN A 88 -9.15 17.62 -16.61
N PHE A 89 -8.69 16.66 -15.82
CA PHE A 89 -9.24 15.31 -15.78
C PHE A 89 -10.36 15.21 -14.73
N THR A 90 -11.49 15.87 -15.02
CA THR A 90 -12.70 15.84 -14.21
C THR A 90 -13.83 15.12 -14.93
N PHE A 91 -14.87 14.71 -14.22
CA PHE A 91 -16.07 14.13 -14.86
C PHE A 91 -16.76 15.14 -15.78
N ASP A 92 -16.75 16.44 -15.44
CA ASP A 92 -17.35 17.49 -16.26
C ASP A 92 -16.67 17.69 -17.60
N ASN A 93 -15.35 17.47 -17.65
CA ASN A 93 -14.56 17.57 -18.88
C ASN A 93 -14.52 16.27 -19.69
N PHE A 94 -15.10 15.19 -19.16
CA PHE A 94 -15.12 13.89 -19.82
C PHE A 94 -16.19 13.84 -20.91
N VAL A 95 -15.79 13.55 -22.15
CA VAL A 95 -16.76 13.45 -23.26
C VAL A 95 -17.48 12.11 -23.19
N VAL A 96 -18.77 12.14 -22.85
CA VAL A 96 -19.61 10.95 -22.75
C VAL A 96 -20.26 10.64 -24.08
N GLY A 97 -20.01 9.43 -24.61
CA GLY A 97 -20.64 8.86 -25.79
C GLY A 97 -21.34 7.53 -25.51
N SER A 98 -21.93 6.93 -26.53
CA SER A 98 -22.65 5.65 -26.40
C SER A 98 -21.73 4.51 -25.93
N SER A 99 -20.46 4.51 -26.35
CA SER A 99 -19.50 3.44 -26.04
C SER A 99 -18.87 3.53 -24.65
N ASN A 100 -18.83 4.70 -24.02
CA ASN A 100 -18.17 4.91 -22.72
C ASN A 100 -19.14 5.33 -21.59
N ARG A 101 -20.43 5.52 -21.89
CA ARG A 101 -21.44 5.97 -20.91
C ARG A 101 -21.53 5.05 -19.70
N PHE A 102 -21.43 3.75 -19.89
CA PHE A 102 -21.46 2.80 -18.77
C PHE A 102 -20.21 2.91 -17.88
N ALA A 103 -19.02 3.00 -18.50
CA ALA A 103 -17.76 3.20 -17.75
C ALA A 103 -17.77 4.51 -16.97
N HIS A 104 -18.27 5.60 -17.59
CA HIS A 104 -18.44 6.89 -16.93
C HIS A 104 -19.39 6.77 -15.72
N ALA A 105 -20.59 6.19 -15.90
CA ALA A 105 -21.56 6.04 -14.82
C ALA A 105 -21.03 5.18 -13.66
N ALA A 106 -20.31 4.09 -13.96
CA ALA A 106 -19.67 3.26 -12.95
C ALA A 106 -18.57 4.03 -12.19
N ALA A 107 -17.75 4.80 -12.91
CA ALA A 107 -16.72 5.63 -12.31
C ALA A 107 -17.31 6.72 -11.38
N VAL A 108 -18.38 7.39 -11.78
CA VAL A 108 -19.12 8.35 -10.94
C VAL A 108 -19.68 7.68 -9.70
N SER A 109 -20.24 6.47 -9.84
CA SER A 109 -20.76 5.71 -8.70
C SER A 109 -19.67 5.37 -7.68
N VAL A 110 -18.50 4.90 -8.12
CA VAL A 110 -17.36 4.63 -7.26
C VAL A 110 -16.83 5.89 -6.59
N ALA A 111 -16.77 7.01 -7.32
CA ALA A 111 -16.28 8.27 -6.78
C ALA A 111 -17.16 8.84 -5.66
N ASN A 112 -18.48 8.61 -5.74
CA ASN A 112 -19.42 9.07 -4.71
C ASN A 112 -19.57 8.09 -3.54
N ASN A 113 -19.38 6.79 -3.78
CA ASN A 113 -19.53 5.72 -2.77
C ASN A 113 -18.38 4.73 -2.90
N PRO A 114 -17.17 5.10 -2.47
CA PRO A 114 -16.00 4.22 -2.52
C PRO A 114 -16.24 2.94 -1.72
N ALA A 115 -15.82 1.81 -2.27
CA ALA A 115 -15.95 0.45 -1.73
C ALA A 115 -17.38 -0.14 -1.66
N GLU A 116 -18.43 0.64 -1.87
CA GLU A 116 -19.81 0.14 -1.73
C GLU A 116 -20.36 -0.50 -3.01
N THR A 117 -20.07 0.06 -4.20
CA THR A 117 -20.74 -0.37 -5.44
C THR A 117 -19.86 -1.29 -6.29
N TYR A 118 -18.80 -0.80 -6.86
CA TYR A 118 -17.91 -1.58 -7.74
C TYR A 118 -16.53 -1.71 -7.12
N ASN A 119 -16.29 -2.80 -6.39
CA ASN A 119 -14.97 -3.07 -5.79
C ASN A 119 -14.57 -4.53 -6.07
N PRO A 120 -13.65 -4.77 -7.00
CA PRO A 120 -12.95 -3.79 -7.83
C PRO A 120 -13.78 -3.27 -9.02
N LEU A 121 -13.52 -2.02 -9.45
CA LEU A 121 -13.95 -1.51 -10.76
C LEU A 121 -12.83 -1.75 -11.77
N PHE A 122 -13.11 -2.47 -12.85
CA PHE A 122 -12.17 -2.71 -13.93
C PHE A 122 -12.65 -2.06 -15.23
N ILE A 123 -11.88 -1.06 -15.70
CA ILE A 123 -12.16 -0.31 -16.95
C ILE A 123 -11.16 -0.76 -18.01
N TYR A 124 -11.66 -1.29 -19.13
CA TYR A 124 -10.82 -1.77 -20.22
C TYR A 124 -11.28 -1.21 -21.57
N GLY A 125 -10.39 -1.21 -22.55
CA GLY A 125 -10.65 -0.72 -23.90
C GLY A 125 -9.38 -0.22 -24.58
N PRO A 126 -9.44 0.10 -25.88
CA PRO A 126 -8.32 0.64 -26.65
C PRO A 126 -7.69 1.88 -26.01
N SER A 127 -6.45 2.20 -26.41
CA SER A 127 -5.77 3.42 -25.97
C SER A 127 -6.53 4.67 -26.44
N GLY A 128 -6.40 5.77 -25.71
CA GLY A 128 -7.01 7.06 -26.08
C GLY A 128 -8.50 7.23 -25.71
N LEU A 129 -9.16 6.24 -25.12
CA LEU A 129 -10.59 6.31 -24.76
C LEU A 129 -10.87 6.96 -23.39
N GLY A 130 -9.86 7.54 -22.74
CA GLY A 130 -10.04 8.27 -21.49
C GLY A 130 -10.04 7.41 -20.23
N LYS A 131 -9.46 6.19 -20.22
CA LYS A 131 -9.35 5.37 -19.00
C LYS A 131 -8.61 6.10 -17.89
N THR A 132 -7.43 6.63 -18.17
CA THR A 132 -6.64 7.44 -17.25
C THR A 132 -7.43 8.67 -16.76
N HIS A 133 -8.17 9.34 -17.65
CA HIS A 133 -9.03 10.46 -17.28
C HIS A 133 -10.07 10.06 -16.21
N LEU A 134 -10.74 8.92 -16.39
CA LEU A 134 -11.70 8.42 -15.40
C LEU A 134 -11.06 8.10 -14.06
N LEU A 135 -9.83 7.51 -14.04
CA LEU A 135 -9.10 7.24 -12.80
C LEU A 135 -8.79 8.54 -12.04
N TYR A 136 -8.28 9.57 -12.73
CA TYR A 136 -8.04 10.87 -12.11
C TYR A 136 -9.32 11.57 -11.65
N ALA A 137 -10.41 11.47 -12.42
CA ALA A 137 -11.70 12.04 -12.03
C ALA A 137 -12.24 11.39 -10.76
N ILE A 138 -12.14 10.06 -10.62
CA ILE A 138 -12.48 9.32 -9.39
C ILE A 138 -11.64 9.84 -8.22
N ALA A 139 -10.31 9.86 -8.39
CA ALA A 139 -9.39 10.28 -7.34
C ALA A 139 -9.66 11.73 -6.87
N SER A 140 -9.92 12.64 -7.81
CA SER A 140 -10.22 14.05 -7.52
C SER A 140 -11.50 14.21 -6.70
N VAL A 141 -12.58 13.51 -7.06
CA VAL A 141 -13.86 13.57 -6.32
C VAL A 141 -13.72 12.93 -4.95
N VAL A 142 -13.08 11.75 -4.85
CA VAL A 142 -12.86 11.09 -3.55
C VAL A 142 -12.00 11.96 -2.64
N HIS A 143 -10.91 12.56 -3.15
CA HIS A 143 -10.08 13.47 -2.36
C HIS A 143 -10.87 14.70 -1.84
N LYS A 144 -11.72 15.25 -2.68
CA LYS A 144 -12.58 16.39 -2.30
C LYS A 144 -13.58 16.01 -1.20
N ASN A 145 -14.20 14.84 -1.33
CA ASN A 145 -15.25 14.38 -0.40
C ASN A 145 -14.67 13.79 0.89
N HIS A 146 -13.48 13.18 0.80
CA HIS A 146 -12.79 12.50 1.89
C HIS A 146 -11.32 12.93 1.94
N PRO A 147 -11.01 14.14 2.45
CA PRO A 147 -9.63 14.68 2.44
C PRO A 147 -8.64 13.86 3.28
N SER A 148 -9.13 13.02 4.19
CA SER A 148 -8.31 12.12 5.03
C SER A 148 -7.99 10.78 4.37
N TYR A 149 -8.60 10.44 3.24
CA TYR A 149 -8.36 9.16 2.57
C TYR A 149 -6.96 9.10 1.98
N ASN A 150 -6.31 7.97 2.21
CA ASN A 150 -5.07 7.61 1.57
C ASN A 150 -5.35 7.09 0.16
N ILE A 151 -5.15 7.96 -0.83
CA ILE A 151 -5.36 7.64 -2.24
C ILE A 151 -4.02 7.28 -2.87
N VAL A 152 -3.87 6.06 -3.33
CA VAL A 152 -2.67 5.58 -4.02
C VAL A 152 -2.99 5.38 -5.50
N TYR A 153 -2.31 6.12 -6.36
CA TYR A 153 -2.32 5.93 -7.82
C TYR A 153 -0.95 5.46 -8.29
N ILE A 154 -0.93 4.42 -9.10
CA ILE A 154 0.30 3.87 -9.64
C ILE A 154 0.09 3.30 -11.03
N LYS A 155 1.11 3.35 -11.88
CA LYS A 155 1.13 2.62 -13.15
C LYS A 155 1.53 1.16 -12.94
N GLY A 156 0.98 0.25 -13.75
CA GLY A 156 1.21 -1.18 -13.62
C GLY A 156 2.68 -1.60 -13.74
N ASP A 157 3.46 -0.94 -14.58
CA ASP A 157 4.90 -1.18 -14.71
C ASP A 157 5.68 -0.72 -13.47
N GLN A 158 5.35 0.45 -12.93
CA GLN A 158 5.93 0.98 -11.70
C GLN A 158 5.59 0.07 -10.51
N PHE A 159 4.32 -0.34 -10.36
CA PHE A 159 3.89 -1.28 -9.32
C PHE A 159 4.71 -2.57 -9.34
N THR A 160 4.91 -3.12 -10.54
CA THR A 160 5.72 -4.33 -10.71
C THR A 160 7.19 -4.13 -10.33
N ASN A 161 7.76 -2.97 -10.72
CA ASN A 161 9.15 -2.66 -10.38
C ASN A 161 9.34 -2.47 -8.88
N GLU A 162 8.42 -1.75 -8.21
CA GLU A 162 8.44 -1.60 -6.75
C GLU A 162 8.29 -2.95 -6.03
N LEU A 163 7.40 -3.85 -6.52
CA LEU A 163 7.25 -5.19 -5.96
C LEU A 163 8.55 -6.00 -6.09
N ILE A 164 9.19 -5.98 -7.26
CA ILE A 164 10.44 -6.71 -7.50
C ILE A 164 11.55 -6.16 -6.58
N ALA A 165 11.69 -4.85 -6.47
CA ALA A 165 12.66 -4.21 -5.59
C ALA A 165 12.42 -4.60 -4.13
N ALA A 166 11.18 -4.51 -3.65
CA ALA A 166 10.82 -4.90 -2.29
C ALA A 166 11.12 -6.39 -1.99
N LEU A 167 10.91 -7.28 -2.97
CA LEU A 167 11.25 -8.69 -2.85
C LEU A 167 12.77 -8.93 -2.77
N GLN A 168 13.55 -8.19 -3.57
CA GLN A 168 15.02 -8.32 -3.61
C GLN A 168 15.69 -7.76 -2.35
N GLU A 169 15.13 -6.70 -1.80
CA GLU A 169 15.65 -5.98 -0.64
C GLU A 169 15.05 -6.46 0.70
N GLY A 170 14.15 -7.46 0.66
CA GLY A 170 13.49 -7.99 1.86
C GLY A 170 12.45 -7.07 2.49
N ARG A 171 12.05 -5.97 1.78
CA ARG A 171 11.09 -4.95 2.26
C ARG A 171 9.63 -5.29 1.93
N ASN A 172 9.27 -6.57 1.97
CA ASN A 172 7.93 -7.05 1.62
C ASN A 172 6.82 -6.45 2.49
N ASN A 173 7.11 -6.21 3.77
CA ASN A 173 6.15 -5.67 4.71
C ASN A 173 5.83 -4.21 4.42
N GLU A 174 6.83 -3.38 4.06
CA GLU A 174 6.63 -1.99 3.66
C GLU A 174 5.77 -1.89 2.40
N PHE A 175 6.09 -2.72 1.39
CA PHE A 175 5.29 -2.79 0.17
C PHE A 175 3.84 -3.16 0.45
N ARG A 176 3.61 -4.20 1.26
CA ARG A 176 2.25 -4.60 1.66
C ARG A 176 1.54 -3.50 2.44
N TYR A 177 2.25 -2.84 3.34
CA TYR A 177 1.69 -1.76 4.14
C TYR A 177 1.24 -0.59 3.26
N LYS A 178 2.09 -0.13 2.33
CA LYS A 178 1.77 0.96 1.40
C LYS A 178 0.46 0.72 0.65
N TYR A 179 0.28 -0.47 0.07
CA TYR A 179 -0.85 -0.75 -0.81
C TYR A 179 -2.09 -1.29 -0.09
N ARG A 180 -1.95 -1.97 1.03
CA ARG A 180 -3.08 -2.49 1.81
C ARG A 180 -3.78 -1.42 2.65
N ASN A 181 -3.06 -0.40 3.05
CA ASN A 181 -3.61 0.72 3.82
C ASN A 181 -4.12 1.87 2.95
N ALA A 182 -4.21 1.67 1.64
CA ALA A 182 -4.87 2.61 0.76
C ALA A 182 -6.39 2.52 0.91
N ASP A 183 -7.05 3.64 1.18
CA ASP A 183 -8.51 3.75 1.18
C ASP A 183 -9.06 3.72 -0.26
N LEU A 184 -8.28 4.24 -1.21
CA LEU A 184 -8.53 4.14 -2.63
C LEU A 184 -7.24 3.76 -3.36
N PHE A 185 -7.23 2.59 -4.00
CA PHE A 185 -6.09 2.11 -4.77
C PHE A 185 -6.42 2.09 -6.27
N LEU A 186 -5.71 2.89 -7.05
CA LEU A 186 -5.90 3.07 -8.48
C LEU A 186 -4.67 2.57 -9.24
N VAL A 187 -4.88 1.63 -10.15
CA VAL A 187 -3.81 1.10 -11.02
C VAL A 187 -4.14 1.42 -12.46
N ASP A 188 -3.28 2.22 -13.09
CA ASP A 188 -3.38 2.49 -14.52
C ASP A 188 -2.50 1.53 -15.32
N ASP A 189 -2.87 1.30 -16.59
CA ASP A 189 -2.11 0.44 -17.51
C ASP A 189 -1.78 -0.95 -16.93
N ILE A 190 -2.74 -1.59 -16.29
CA ILE A 190 -2.60 -2.89 -15.60
C ILE A 190 -2.09 -4.02 -16.51
N GLN A 191 -2.21 -3.90 -17.84
CA GLN A 191 -1.69 -4.87 -18.80
C GLN A 191 -0.17 -5.09 -18.67
N PHE A 192 0.57 -4.11 -18.18
CA PHE A 192 2.02 -4.24 -17.96
C PHE A 192 2.37 -5.14 -16.75
N ILE A 193 1.43 -5.41 -15.86
CA ILE A 193 1.61 -6.38 -14.78
C ILE A 193 1.57 -7.82 -15.35
N ALA A 194 0.66 -8.09 -16.28
CA ALA A 194 0.48 -9.43 -16.87
C ALA A 194 1.58 -9.80 -17.88
N GLY A 195 2.21 -8.82 -18.54
CA GLY A 195 3.17 -9.06 -19.64
C GLY A 195 4.51 -9.68 -19.20
N LYS A 196 4.92 -9.51 -17.94
CA LYS A 196 6.22 -10.03 -17.46
C LYS A 196 6.23 -11.53 -17.14
N GLU A 197 5.10 -12.21 -17.08
CA GLU A 197 5.05 -13.69 -16.94
C GLU A 197 5.36 -14.42 -18.24
N SER A 198 5.01 -13.85 -19.40
CA SER A 198 5.28 -14.47 -20.71
C SER A 198 6.77 -14.49 -21.05
N ASP A 199 7.53 -13.45 -20.69
CA ASP A 199 8.98 -13.39 -20.95
C ASP A 199 9.78 -14.40 -20.10
N ARG A 200 9.33 -14.70 -18.88
CA ARG A 200 9.95 -15.73 -18.03
C ARG A 200 9.75 -17.15 -18.58
N LYS A 201 8.64 -17.43 -19.26
CA LYS A 201 8.39 -18.74 -19.89
C LYS A 201 9.22 -18.91 -21.17
N SER A 202 9.37 -17.87 -21.98
CA SER A 202 10.16 -17.91 -23.21
C SER A 202 11.67 -18.06 -22.93
N THR A 203 12.19 -17.40 -21.91
CA THR A 203 13.61 -17.51 -21.51
C THR A 203 13.95 -18.90 -20.96
N ARG A 204 13.03 -19.59 -20.26
CA ARG A 204 13.23 -20.95 -19.80
C ARG A 204 13.17 -22.00 -20.93
N LEU A 205 12.37 -21.76 -21.95
CA LEU A 205 12.30 -22.66 -23.12
C LEU A 205 13.55 -22.56 -24.00
N ASN A 206 14.15 -21.37 -24.15
CA ASN A 206 15.37 -21.21 -24.95
C ASN A 206 16.63 -21.75 -24.27
N SER A 207 16.69 -21.79 -22.93
CA SER A 207 17.82 -22.37 -22.21
C SER A 207 17.84 -23.91 -22.22
N SER A 208 16.71 -24.57 -22.48
CA SER A 208 16.63 -26.03 -22.58
C SER A 208 16.98 -26.58 -23.97
N HIS A 209 17.00 -25.76 -25.02
CA HIS A 209 17.37 -26.19 -26.39
C HIS A 209 18.87 -26.07 -26.70
N SER A 210 19.63 -25.26 -25.95
CA SER A 210 21.07 -25.12 -26.17
C SER A 210 21.95 -26.23 -25.52
N ALA A 211 21.35 -27.10 -24.72
CA ALA A 211 22.07 -28.16 -24.02
C ALA A 211 22.06 -29.55 -24.73
N ARG A 212 21.57 -29.62 -26.00
CA ARG A 212 21.48 -30.91 -26.75
C ARG A 212 22.25 -30.95 -28.06
N SER A 213 23.34 -30.22 -28.16
CA SER A 213 24.28 -30.40 -29.29
C SER A 213 25.72 -30.34 -28.80
N ARG A 214 26.18 -31.47 -28.27
CA ARG A 214 27.58 -31.93 -28.31
C ARG A 214 27.60 -33.42 -28.04
#